data_b3adbbc6e569e51a3420d2696433d0b5
#
_entry.id   b3adbbc6e569e51a3420d2696433d0b5
#
_cell.length_a   1.000
_cell.length_b   1.000
_cell.length_c   1.000
_cell.angle_alpha   90.00
_cell.angle_beta   90.00
_cell.angle_gamma   90.00
#
_symmetry.space_group_name_H-M   'P 1'
#
loop_
_entity.id
_entity.type
_entity.pdbx_description
1 polymer ?
#
loop_
_entity_poly.entity_id
_entity_poly.type
_entity_poly.pdbx_seq_one_letter_code
_entity_poly.pdbx_strand_id
1 'polypeptide(L)'
;MKYDVIIIGAGPSGIFCAYELLKEKPDLKVLMIEKGRSIESRQCPKRKTKKCVNCKPCSITTGFAGAGAFSDGKLSLSPDVGGNLPEILGYEKTVELIHESDQIYLDFGADKNVYGCLLYTSPSPRDVEESRM
;
A
#
# COMPACT_ATOMS: atom_id res chain seq x y z
N MET A 1 -15.20 -23.61 -11.63
CA MET A 1 -14.51 -22.47 -12.27
C MET A 1 -13.03 -22.76 -12.29
N LYS A 2 -12.34 -22.40 -13.38
CA LYS A 2 -10.88 -22.53 -13.51
C LYS A 2 -10.30 -21.12 -13.54
N TYR A 3 -9.27 -20.88 -12.74
CA TYR A 3 -8.52 -19.62 -12.71
C TYR A 3 -7.14 -19.83 -13.32
N ASP A 4 -6.62 -18.79 -13.96
CA ASP A 4 -5.30 -18.81 -14.59
C ASP A 4 -4.23 -18.41 -13.58
N VAL A 5 -4.57 -17.49 -12.66
CA VAL A 5 -3.69 -17.00 -11.60
C VAL A 5 -4.44 -16.96 -10.27
N ILE A 6 -3.75 -17.33 -9.20
CA ILE A 6 -4.24 -17.16 -7.82
C ILE A 6 -3.25 -16.30 -7.06
N ILE A 7 -3.72 -15.17 -6.53
CA ILE A 7 -2.95 -14.27 -5.68
C ILE A 7 -3.38 -14.44 -4.23
N ILE A 8 -2.44 -14.73 -3.36
CA ILE A 8 -2.68 -14.90 -1.92
C ILE A 8 -2.24 -13.63 -1.19
N GLY A 9 -3.20 -12.91 -0.65
CA GLY A 9 -3.05 -11.63 0.03
C GLY A 9 -3.46 -10.45 -0.84
N ALA A 10 -4.37 -9.63 -0.32
CA ALA A 10 -4.84 -8.39 -0.94
C ALA A 10 -4.23 -7.15 -0.27
N GLY A 11 -2.96 -7.22 0.07
CA GLY A 11 -2.14 -6.04 0.41
C GLY A 11 -1.69 -5.31 -0.86
N PRO A 12 -0.93 -4.19 -0.74
CA PRO A 12 -0.47 -3.42 -1.89
C PRO A 12 0.20 -4.29 -2.97
N SER A 13 1.12 -5.16 -2.61
CA SER A 13 1.81 -6.04 -3.57
C SER A 13 0.86 -6.94 -4.35
N GLY A 14 -0.13 -7.55 -3.69
CA GLY A 14 -1.11 -8.40 -4.36
C GLY A 14 -2.04 -7.60 -5.28
N ILE A 15 -2.44 -6.41 -4.85
CA ILE A 15 -3.29 -5.50 -5.64
C ILE A 15 -2.54 -5.04 -6.89
N PHE A 16 -1.31 -4.56 -6.75
CA PHE A 16 -0.48 -4.12 -7.89
C PHE A 16 -0.15 -5.28 -8.83
N CYS A 17 0.12 -6.48 -8.29
CA CYS A 17 0.32 -7.68 -9.09
C CYS A 17 -0.92 -8.00 -9.94
N ALA A 18 -2.12 -7.95 -9.36
CA ALA A 18 -3.36 -8.16 -10.11
C ALA A 18 -3.58 -7.06 -11.16
N TYR A 19 -3.30 -5.81 -10.80
CA TYR A 19 -3.43 -4.67 -11.69
C TYR A 19 -2.54 -4.81 -12.93
N GLU A 20 -1.26 -5.07 -12.76
CA GLU A 20 -0.32 -5.23 -13.87
C GLU A 20 -0.62 -6.47 -14.71
N LEU A 21 -0.97 -7.59 -14.10
CA LEU A 21 -1.39 -8.80 -14.84
C LEU A 21 -2.58 -8.54 -15.75
N LEU A 22 -3.59 -7.82 -15.27
CA LEU A 22 -4.80 -7.53 -16.03
C LEU A 22 -4.60 -6.41 -17.05
N LYS A 23 -3.67 -5.49 -16.80
CA LYS A 23 -3.23 -4.48 -17.76
C LYS A 23 -2.54 -5.12 -18.98
N GLU A 24 -1.63 -6.09 -18.73
CA GLU A 24 -0.92 -6.81 -19.77
C GLU A 24 -1.80 -7.87 -20.49
N LYS A 25 -2.66 -8.54 -19.74
CA LYS A 25 -3.52 -9.61 -20.24
C LYS A 25 -4.92 -9.53 -19.64
N PRO A 26 -5.81 -8.70 -20.23
CA PRO A 26 -7.16 -8.46 -19.70
C PRO A 26 -8.06 -9.69 -19.60
N ASP A 27 -7.78 -10.74 -20.39
CA ASP A 27 -8.59 -11.96 -20.42
C ASP A 27 -8.22 -12.98 -19.32
N LEU A 28 -7.19 -12.68 -18.51
CA LEU A 28 -6.80 -13.56 -17.41
C LEU A 28 -7.89 -13.63 -16.34
N LYS A 29 -8.18 -14.87 -15.92
CA LYS A 29 -9.05 -15.13 -14.77
C LYS A 29 -8.21 -15.15 -13.50
N VAL A 30 -8.13 -14.00 -12.84
CA VAL A 30 -7.37 -13.83 -11.61
C VAL A 30 -8.29 -14.04 -10.41
N LEU A 31 -7.89 -14.89 -9.47
CA LEU A 31 -8.51 -15.04 -8.16
C LEU A 31 -7.59 -14.42 -7.10
N MET A 32 -8.08 -13.46 -6.35
CA MET A 32 -7.37 -12.93 -5.19
C MET A 32 -8.02 -13.44 -3.90
N ILE A 33 -7.22 -13.99 -3.00
CA ILE A 33 -7.67 -14.54 -1.72
C ILE A 33 -7.06 -13.72 -0.59
N GLU A 34 -7.92 -13.17 0.27
CA GLU A 34 -7.50 -12.40 1.45
C GLU A 34 -8.01 -13.05 2.74
N LYS A 35 -7.12 -13.15 3.73
CA LYS A 35 -7.40 -13.74 5.03
C LYS A 35 -8.30 -12.87 5.91
N GLY A 36 -8.16 -11.56 5.80
CA GLY A 36 -8.88 -10.60 6.63
C GLY A 36 -10.18 -10.13 5.99
N ARG A 37 -10.74 -9.10 6.56
CA ARG A 37 -12.04 -8.54 6.16
C ARG A 37 -11.90 -7.46 5.08
N SER A 38 -13.01 -7.11 4.43
CA SER A 38 -13.09 -5.94 3.57
C SER A 38 -12.81 -4.64 4.35
N ILE A 39 -12.40 -3.58 3.68
CA ILE A 39 -12.02 -2.31 4.32
C ILE A 39 -13.14 -1.79 5.23
N GLU A 40 -14.38 -1.80 4.75
CA GLU A 40 -15.55 -1.26 5.44
C GLU A 40 -15.85 -2.00 6.75
N SER A 41 -15.53 -3.28 6.82
CA SER A 41 -15.75 -4.13 7.99
C SER A 41 -14.54 -4.24 8.92
N ARG A 42 -13.40 -3.60 8.58
CA ARG A 42 -12.18 -3.57 9.39
C ARG A 42 -12.29 -2.52 10.50
N GLN A 43 -12.73 -2.92 11.66
CA GLN A 43 -12.82 -2.04 12.84
C GLN A 43 -11.93 -2.56 13.96
N CYS A 44 -11.04 -1.69 14.47
CA CYS A 44 -10.20 -2.02 15.60
C CYS A 44 -10.93 -1.75 16.93
N PRO A 45 -11.17 -2.76 17.77
CA PRO A 45 -11.81 -2.55 19.07
C PRO A 45 -11.09 -1.55 19.98
N LYS A 46 -9.76 -1.39 19.84
CA LYS A 46 -8.97 -0.41 20.59
C LYS A 46 -9.51 1.01 20.46
N ARG A 47 -10.16 1.36 19.35
CA ARG A 47 -10.77 2.69 19.20
C ARG A 47 -11.82 2.98 20.25
N LYS A 48 -12.57 1.95 20.69
CA LYS A 48 -13.61 2.02 21.72
C LYS A 48 -13.06 1.68 23.11
N THR A 49 -12.34 0.58 23.23
CA THR A 49 -11.88 0.03 24.52
C THR A 49 -10.62 0.68 25.07
N LYS A 50 -9.90 1.48 24.25
CA LYS A 50 -8.57 2.08 24.52
C LYS A 50 -7.47 1.04 24.78
N LYS A 51 -7.79 -0.25 24.77
CA LYS A 51 -6.83 -1.36 24.97
C LYS A 51 -6.87 -2.31 23.77
N CYS A 52 -5.68 -2.81 23.37
CA CYS A 52 -5.60 -3.84 22.35
C CYS A 52 -6.13 -5.17 22.90
N VAL A 53 -7.04 -5.81 22.15
CA VAL A 53 -7.64 -7.10 22.52
C VAL A 53 -7.03 -8.28 21.75
N ASN A 54 -5.91 -8.06 21.05
CA ASN A 54 -5.16 -9.08 20.29
C ASN A 54 -6.03 -9.90 19.34
N CYS A 55 -6.82 -9.21 18.50
CA CYS A 55 -7.68 -9.83 17.49
C CYS A 55 -6.88 -10.77 16.58
N LYS A 56 -7.49 -11.88 16.19
CA LYS A 56 -6.92 -12.84 15.23
C LYS A 56 -7.92 -13.07 14.09
N PRO A 57 -7.68 -12.54 12.88
CA PRO A 57 -6.58 -11.64 12.48
C PRO A 57 -6.73 -10.20 13.00
N CYS A 58 -5.61 -9.47 13.05
CA CYS A 58 -5.62 -8.07 13.47
C CYS A 58 -6.33 -7.21 12.42
N SER A 59 -7.35 -6.45 12.81
CA SER A 59 -8.14 -5.63 11.90
C SER A 59 -7.38 -4.45 11.29
N ILE A 60 -6.24 -4.03 11.85
CA ILE A 60 -5.42 -2.95 11.30
C ILE A 60 -4.43 -3.48 10.26
N THR A 61 -3.77 -4.60 10.55
CA THR A 61 -2.67 -5.09 9.70
C THR A 61 -3.11 -6.13 8.68
N THR A 62 -4.29 -6.76 8.86
CA THR A 62 -4.75 -7.87 8.03
C THR A 62 -6.12 -7.57 7.45
N GLY A 63 -6.28 -7.77 6.15
CA GLY A 63 -7.50 -7.51 5.39
C GLY A 63 -7.21 -6.79 4.09
N PHE A 64 -8.23 -6.55 3.31
CA PHE A 64 -8.12 -5.91 2.00
C PHE A 64 -7.41 -4.56 2.12
N ALA A 65 -6.50 -4.27 1.19
CA ALA A 65 -5.54 -3.18 1.17
C ALA A 65 -4.44 -3.22 2.26
N GLY A 66 -4.34 -4.31 3.04
CA GLY A 66 -3.27 -4.51 4.02
C GLY A 66 -3.23 -3.47 5.13
N ALA A 67 -2.05 -3.24 5.69
CA ALA A 67 -1.83 -2.22 6.73
C ALA A 67 -1.93 -0.80 6.17
N GLY A 68 -1.65 -0.62 4.88
CA GLY A 68 -1.68 0.67 4.20
C GLY A 68 -3.03 1.36 4.25
N ALA A 69 -4.13 0.62 4.29
CA ALA A 69 -5.49 1.17 4.40
C ALA A 69 -5.75 2.02 5.67
N PHE A 70 -4.88 1.92 6.67
CA PHE A 70 -4.97 2.67 7.93
C PHE A 70 -3.67 3.39 8.27
N SER A 71 -2.82 3.62 7.27
CA SER A 71 -1.64 4.48 7.39
C SER A 71 -2.02 5.96 7.29
N ASP A 72 -1.03 6.82 7.29
CA ASP A 72 -1.17 8.25 7.03
C ASP A 72 -1.25 8.61 5.54
N GLY A 73 -1.26 7.60 4.66
CA GLY A 73 -1.39 7.77 3.21
C GLY A 73 -0.14 8.27 2.50
N LYS A 74 1.02 8.31 3.19
CA LYS A 74 2.27 8.77 2.59
C LYS A 74 2.96 7.66 1.80
N LEU A 75 3.39 7.98 0.60
CA LEU A 75 4.28 7.17 -0.23
C LEU A 75 5.67 7.82 -0.26
N SER A 76 6.71 7.04 0.04
CA SER A 76 8.09 7.51 -0.15
C SER A 76 8.48 7.39 -1.61
N LEU A 77 8.97 8.49 -2.20
CA LEU A 77 9.43 8.54 -3.58
C LEU A 77 10.97 8.36 -3.71
N SER A 78 11.64 8.03 -2.60
CA SER A 78 13.07 7.78 -2.60
C SER A 78 13.38 6.29 -2.62
N PRO A 79 14.28 5.83 -3.51
CA PRO A 79 14.77 4.46 -3.53
C PRO A 79 15.62 4.09 -2.30
N ASP A 80 16.06 5.09 -1.53
CA ASP A 80 16.88 4.90 -0.33
C ASP A 80 16.04 4.57 0.92
N VAL A 81 14.70 4.55 0.77
CA VAL A 81 13.76 4.28 1.86
C VAL A 81 13.01 2.97 1.60
N GLY A 82 12.98 2.10 2.62
CA GLY A 82 12.12 0.92 2.59
C GLY A 82 12.79 -0.38 2.20
N GLY A 83 14.08 -0.51 2.38
CA GLY A 83 14.83 -1.75 2.19
C GLY A 83 15.95 -1.62 1.17
N ASN A 84 16.39 -2.76 0.63
CA ASN A 84 17.55 -2.84 -0.25
C ASN A 84 17.18 -3.18 -1.71
N LEU A 85 16.04 -2.69 -2.17
CA LEU A 85 15.57 -2.93 -3.53
C LEU A 85 16.57 -2.46 -4.61
N PRO A 86 17.28 -1.31 -4.44
CA PRO A 86 18.33 -0.90 -5.37
C PRO A 86 19.48 -1.88 -5.53
N GLU A 87 19.81 -2.66 -4.48
CA GLU A 87 20.85 -3.69 -4.55
C GLU A 87 20.44 -4.88 -5.42
N ILE A 88 19.13 -5.13 -5.52
CA ILE A 88 18.56 -6.27 -6.25
C ILE A 88 18.26 -5.92 -7.70
N LEU A 89 17.65 -4.76 -7.95
CA LEU A 89 17.15 -4.34 -9.26
C LEU A 89 18.00 -3.28 -9.95
N GLY A 90 18.93 -2.67 -9.21
CA GLY A 90 19.63 -1.45 -9.62
C GLY A 90 18.86 -0.19 -9.26
N TYR A 91 19.59 0.91 -9.08
CA TYR A 91 19.04 2.19 -8.61
C TYR A 91 18.02 2.76 -9.61
N GLU A 92 18.39 2.84 -10.88
CA GLU A 92 17.54 3.41 -11.94
C GLU A 92 16.21 2.67 -12.07
N LYS A 93 16.25 1.32 -12.07
CA LYS A 93 15.02 0.53 -12.18
C LYS A 93 14.14 0.68 -10.94
N THR A 94 14.74 0.84 -9.77
CA THR A 94 13.98 1.09 -8.53
C THR A 94 13.27 2.44 -8.58
N VAL A 95 13.95 3.49 -9.05
CA VAL A 95 13.34 4.81 -9.25
C VAL A 95 12.19 4.75 -10.24
N GLU A 96 12.37 4.09 -11.38
CA GLU A 96 11.32 3.88 -12.37
C GLU A 96 10.07 3.24 -11.77
N LEU A 97 10.23 2.13 -11.04
CA LEU A 97 9.11 1.42 -10.41
C LEU A 97 8.41 2.24 -9.32
N ILE A 98 9.15 3.07 -8.58
CA ILE A 98 8.56 3.98 -7.60
C ILE A 98 7.68 5.02 -8.31
N HIS A 99 8.18 5.62 -9.40
CA HIS A 99 7.40 6.58 -10.17
C HIS A 99 6.19 5.97 -10.85
N GLU A 100 6.29 4.75 -11.39
CA GLU A 100 5.14 4.02 -11.93
C GLU A 100 4.08 3.77 -10.84
N SER A 101 4.52 3.37 -9.65
CA SER A 101 3.62 3.14 -8.52
C SER A 101 2.93 4.44 -8.07
N ASP A 102 3.67 5.54 -8.00
CA ASP A 102 3.13 6.86 -7.68
C ASP A 102 2.11 7.31 -8.72
N GLN A 103 2.42 7.15 -10.01
CA GLN A 103 1.50 7.49 -11.09
C GLN A 103 0.18 6.72 -10.99
N ILE A 104 0.23 5.44 -10.66
CA ILE A 104 -0.98 4.64 -10.45
C ILE A 104 -1.81 5.22 -9.30
N TYR A 105 -1.20 5.58 -8.17
CA TYR A 105 -1.92 6.22 -7.07
C TYR A 105 -2.54 7.56 -7.48
N LEU A 106 -1.82 8.38 -8.26
CA LEU A 106 -2.34 9.65 -8.79
C LEU A 106 -3.53 9.44 -9.72
N ASP A 107 -3.48 8.44 -10.58
CA ASP A 107 -4.57 8.08 -11.50
C ASP A 107 -5.85 7.65 -10.74
N PHE A 108 -5.67 7.06 -9.56
CA PHE A 108 -6.77 6.71 -8.65
C PHE A 108 -7.13 7.82 -7.64
N GLY A 109 -6.61 9.02 -7.81
CA GLY A 109 -7.06 10.21 -7.07
C GLY A 109 -6.23 10.53 -5.82
N ALA A 110 -5.00 10.04 -5.71
CA ALA A 110 -4.08 10.48 -4.67
C ALA A 110 -3.75 11.98 -4.81
N ASP A 111 -3.40 12.61 -3.69
CA ASP A 111 -2.99 14.01 -3.68
C ASP A 111 -1.69 14.20 -4.48
N LYS A 112 -1.66 15.22 -5.34
CA LYS A 112 -0.50 15.57 -6.17
C LYS A 112 0.60 16.30 -5.39
N ASN A 113 0.33 16.72 -4.16
CA ASN A 113 1.30 17.45 -3.37
C ASN A 113 2.42 16.52 -2.90
N VAL A 114 3.65 16.86 -3.26
CA VAL A 114 4.84 16.20 -2.75
C VAL A 114 5.35 16.96 -1.54
N TYR A 115 5.40 16.30 -0.40
CA TYR A 115 5.87 16.86 0.86
C TYR A 115 7.32 16.43 1.10
N GLY A 116 8.12 17.34 1.59
CA GLY A 116 9.52 17.11 1.89
C GLY A 116 10.48 17.90 0.98
N CYS A 117 11.68 18.16 1.48
CA CYS A 117 12.74 18.77 0.70
C CYS A 117 13.49 17.67 -0.06
N LEU A 118 13.96 17.98 -1.26
CA LEU A 118 14.89 17.14 -2.03
C LEU A 118 16.21 16.83 -1.29
N LEU A 119 16.45 17.52 -0.17
CA LEU A 119 17.56 17.36 0.72
C LEU A 119 17.08 17.05 2.15
N TYR A 120 16.81 15.80 2.46
CA TYR A 120 16.92 15.21 3.79
C TYR A 120 15.94 15.60 4.90
N THR A 121 14.72 16.03 4.68
CA THR A 121 13.76 16.07 5.78
C THR A 121 12.37 15.67 5.30
N SER A 122 12.06 14.40 5.42
CA SER A 122 10.66 14.05 5.62
C SER A 122 10.21 14.73 6.91
N PRO A 123 9.20 15.60 6.91
CA PRO A 123 8.70 16.16 8.17
C PRO A 123 8.30 15.01 9.07
N SER A 124 8.77 15.04 10.31
CA SER A 124 8.36 14.09 11.34
C SER A 124 6.83 14.11 11.43
N PRO A 125 6.15 13.00 11.72
CA PRO A 125 4.72 13.00 12.02
C PRO A 125 4.31 13.98 13.15
N ARG A 126 5.28 14.52 13.89
CA ARG A 126 5.09 15.58 14.89
C ARG A 126 5.09 16.98 14.32
N ASP A 127 5.60 17.16 13.09
CA ASP A 127 5.71 18.48 12.45
C ASP A 127 4.51 18.78 11.54
N VAL A 128 3.57 17.84 11.46
CA VAL A 128 2.35 17.98 10.65
C VAL A 128 1.14 18.08 11.57
N GLU A 129 1.01 19.22 12.24
CA GLU A 129 -0.23 19.56 12.96
C GLU A 129 -1.40 19.87 12.01
N GLU A 130 -1.19 19.87 10.70
CA GLU A 130 -2.22 20.13 9.69
C GLU A 130 -2.11 19.22 8.47
N SER A 131 -2.25 17.92 8.64
CA SER A 131 -2.71 17.11 7.50
C SER A 131 -4.20 16.88 7.65
N ARG A 132 -4.98 17.71 7.00
CA ARG A 132 -6.39 17.42 6.80
C ARG A 132 -6.53 16.19 5.91
N MET A 133 -7.32 15.28 6.43
CA MET A 133 -7.88 14.14 5.71
C MET A 133 -8.77 14.62 4.57
#